data_ea59131536f70664daca0368290b493b
#
_entry.id   ea59131536f70664daca0368290b493b
#
_cell.length_a   1.000
_cell.length_b   1.000
_cell.length_c   1.000
_cell.angle_alpha   90.00
_cell.angle_beta   90.00
_cell.angle_gamma   90.00
#
_symmetry.space_group_name_H-M   'P 1'
#
loop_
_entity.id
_entity.type
_entity.pdbx_description
1 polymer ?
#
loop_
_entity_poly.entity_id
_entity_poly.type
_entity_poly.pdbx_seq_one_letter_code
_entity_poly.pdbx_strand_id
1 'polypeptide(L)'
;QQAFCIVMIVGMVFIAFMLYKLVITVLRHYVRQIISTKTLKPEGVYELRYLADAYNEKFEKIEQKEQTLIRRADYDSLTNIYNRGAFEGLVNDKLKEINDNTSAFVLLDVDNFKVINDTFGHEMGDKILSLISFTLQESFGEHDILGRVGGDEFGVFIPSIPEEDLSYVKERVENINRQMSSPNASFPAITFSVGISLNFQGDTFKDAYGRADDALFYVKSHGRCGCRIYGSNNA
;
A
#
# COMPACT_ATOMS: atom_id res chain seq x y z
N GLN A 1 -51.03 49.90 -33.93
CA GLN A 1 -49.63 50.02 -33.49
C GLN A 1 -49.43 49.51 -32.05
N GLN A 2 -50.26 49.92 -31.07
CA GLN A 2 -50.11 49.48 -29.66
C GLN A 2 -50.24 47.94 -29.50
N ALA A 3 -51.20 47.29 -30.17
CA ALA A 3 -51.37 45.84 -30.10
C ALA A 3 -50.16 45.08 -30.66
N PHE A 4 -49.54 45.57 -31.74
CA PHE A 4 -48.32 45.01 -32.29
C PHE A 4 -47.11 45.10 -31.34
N CYS A 5 -46.93 46.25 -30.67
CA CYS A 5 -45.87 46.39 -29.69
C CYS A 5 -46.04 45.46 -28.48
N ILE A 6 -47.29 45.24 -28.04
CA ILE A 6 -47.57 44.30 -26.91
C ILE A 6 -47.20 42.87 -27.30
N VAL A 7 -47.61 42.42 -28.52
CA VAL A 7 -47.28 41.09 -29.00
C VAL A 7 -45.77 40.87 -29.12
N MET A 8 -45.03 41.86 -29.60
CA MET A 8 -43.56 41.81 -29.65
C MET A 8 -42.90 41.73 -28.30
N ILE A 9 -43.36 42.48 -27.31
CA ILE A 9 -42.82 42.43 -25.92
C ILE A 9 -43.10 41.05 -25.30
N VAL A 10 -44.34 40.54 -25.43
CA VAL A 10 -44.70 39.22 -24.91
C VAL A 10 -43.86 38.09 -25.57
N GLY A 11 -43.65 38.19 -26.89
CA GLY A 11 -42.79 37.26 -27.63
C GLY A 11 -41.34 37.30 -27.11
N MET A 12 -40.78 38.52 -26.88
CA MET A 12 -39.43 38.66 -26.38
C MET A 12 -39.27 38.11 -24.94
N VAL A 13 -40.24 38.35 -24.08
CA VAL A 13 -40.27 37.82 -22.71
C VAL A 13 -40.37 36.28 -22.73
N PHE A 14 -41.19 35.72 -23.63
CA PHE A 14 -41.32 34.28 -23.76
C PHE A 14 -40.02 33.62 -24.26
N ILE A 15 -39.34 34.20 -25.25
CA ILE A 15 -38.04 33.71 -25.74
C ILE A 15 -36.99 33.81 -24.62
N ALA A 16 -36.90 34.93 -23.89
CA ALA A 16 -35.98 35.10 -22.79
C ALA A 16 -36.21 34.05 -21.70
N PHE A 17 -37.47 33.76 -21.37
CA PHE A 17 -37.85 32.72 -20.40
C PHE A 17 -37.46 31.31 -20.88
N MET A 18 -37.68 31.00 -22.16
CA MET A 18 -37.25 29.73 -22.73
C MET A 18 -35.72 29.54 -22.69
N LEU A 19 -34.97 30.58 -23.07
CA LEU A 19 -33.51 30.56 -22.99
C LEU A 19 -33.01 30.40 -21.51
N TYR A 20 -33.61 31.12 -20.58
CA TYR A 20 -33.32 30.96 -19.17
C TYR A 20 -33.55 29.54 -18.68
N LYS A 21 -34.72 28.94 -19.01
CA LYS A 21 -35.01 27.54 -18.65
C LYS A 21 -34.02 26.56 -19.25
N LEU A 22 -33.63 26.76 -20.52
CA LEU A 22 -32.66 25.91 -21.20
C LEU A 22 -31.30 25.92 -20.49
N VAL A 23 -30.77 27.11 -20.17
CA VAL A 23 -29.50 27.28 -19.47
C VAL A 23 -29.53 26.66 -18.10
N ILE A 24 -30.57 26.91 -17.31
CA ILE A 24 -30.70 26.36 -15.95
C ILE A 24 -30.82 24.84 -15.97
N THR A 25 -31.51 24.26 -16.97
CA THR A 25 -31.65 22.81 -17.09
C THR A 25 -30.31 22.16 -17.36
N VAL A 26 -29.51 22.72 -18.25
CA VAL A 26 -28.17 22.24 -18.58
C VAL A 26 -27.23 22.34 -17.38
N LEU A 27 -27.22 23.49 -16.71
CA LEU A 27 -26.41 23.70 -15.50
C LEU A 27 -26.77 22.68 -14.38
N ARG A 28 -28.07 22.46 -14.14
CA ARG A 28 -28.53 21.46 -13.17
C ARG A 28 -28.09 20.03 -13.55
N HIS A 29 -28.08 19.74 -14.84
CA HIS A 29 -27.60 18.45 -15.33
C HIS A 29 -26.10 18.26 -15.01
N TYR A 30 -25.25 19.23 -15.31
CA TYR A 30 -23.83 19.18 -14.98
C TYR A 30 -23.58 19.10 -13.45
N VAL A 31 -24.28 19.88 -12.64
CA VAL A 31 -24.17 19.79 -11.19
C VAL A 31 -24.49 18.39 -10.67
N ARG A 32 -25.56 17.76 -11.20
CA ARG A 32 -25.92 16.39 -10.83
C ARG A 32 -24.83 15.37 -11.26
N GLN A 33 -24.26 15.53 -12.44
CA GLN A 33 -23.15 14.65 -12.89
C GLN A 33 -21.94 14.77 -11.97
N ILE A 34 -21.51 15.98 -11.62
CA ILE A 34 -20.40 16.20 -10.69
C ILE A 34 -20.64 15.46 -9.37
N ILE A 35 -21.85 15.57 -8.82
CA ILE A 35 -22.19 14.96 -7.53
C ILE A 35 -22.23 13.43 -7.63
N SER A 36 -22.71 12.86 -8.75
CA SER A 36 -22.94 11.42 -8.90
C SER A 36 -21.76 10.63 -9.46
N THR A 37 -21.03 11.21 -10.44
CA THR A 37 -19.99 10.46 -11.19
C THR A 37 -18.60 11.07 -11.11
N LYS A 38 -18.46 12.23 -10.46
CA LYS A 38 -17.21 13.03 -10.40
C LYS A 38 -16.63 13.44 -11.76
N THR A 39 -17.25 13.07 -12.86
CA THR A 39 -16.86 13.43 -14.23
C THR A 39 -18.01 14.10 -14.96
N LEU A 40 -17.71 14.91 -15.98
CA LEU A 40 -18.69 15.60 -16.82
C LEU A 40 -18.70 15.00 -18.21
N LYS A 41 -19.90 14.74 -18.77
CA LYS A 41 -20.02 14.42 -20.19
C LYS A 41 -19.92 15.70 -21.01
N PRO A 42 -19.08 15.77 -22.05
CA PRO A 42 -18.92 16.95 -22.89
C PRO A 42 -20.09 17.08 -23.86
N GLU A 43 -21.24 17.54 -23.36
CA GLU A 43 -22.48 17.70 -24.13
C GLU A 43 -22.84 19.18 -24.28
N GLY A 44 -23.63 19.52 -25.28
CA GLY A 44 -24.16 20.88 -25.52
C GLY A 44 -23.29 21.74 -26.43
N VAL A 45 -23.35 23.07 -26.22
CA VAL A 45 -22.61 24.05 -27.01
C VAL A 45 -21.12 23.99 -26.74
N TYR A 46 -20.33 24.55 -27.66
CA TYR A 46 -18.85 24.44 -27.60
C TYR A 46 -18.25 24.83 -26.25
N GLU A 47 -18.72 25.93 -25.68
CA GLU A 47 -18.22 26.44 -24.40
C GLU A 47 -18.45 25.46 -23.24
N LEU A 48 -19.58 24.79 -23.22
CA LEU A 48 -19.91 23.80 -22.18
C LEU A 48 -19.10 22.51 -22.36
N ARG A 49 -18.85 22.10 -23.58
CA ARG A 49 -17.97 20.95 -23.86
C ARG A 49 -16.54 21.25 -23.43
N TYR A 50 -16.02 22.43 -23.80
CA TYR A 50 -14.70 22.87 -23.39
C TYR A 50 -14.57 22.93 -21.84
N LEU A 51 -15.60 23.43 -21.15
CA LEU A 51 -15.62 23.48 -19.69
C LEU A 51 -15.62 22.07 -19.08
N ALA A 52 -16.39 21.12 -19.66
CA ALA A 52 -16.43 19.75 -19.19
C ALA A 52 -15.08 19.05 -19.38
N ASP A 53 -14.43 19.21 -20.53
CA ASP A 53 -13.12 18.65 -20.81
C ASP A 53 -12.05 19.22 -19.86
N ALA A 54 -12.03 20.55 -19.67
CA ALA A 54 -11.09 21.20 -18.76
C ALA A 54 -11.30 20.80 -17.30
N TYR A 55 -12.54 20.59 -16.89
CA TYR A 55 -12.87 20.09 -15.55
C TYR A 55 -12.37 18.66 -15.36
N ASN A 56 -12.67 17.75 -16.32
CA ASN A 56 -12.26 16.35 -16.26
C ASN A 56 -10.73 16.21 -16.24
N GLU A 57 -10.01 16.94 -17.09
CA GLU A 57 -8.55 16.96 -17.09
C GLU A 57 -7.98 17.39 -15.73
N LYS A 58 -8.58 18.45 -15.14
CA LYS A 58 -8.14 18.92 -13.81
C LYS A 58 -8.47 17.91 -12.71
N PHE A 59 -9.62 17.27 -12.78
CA PHE A 59 -10.05 16.25 -11.83
C PHE A 59 -9.12 15.04 -11.86
N GLU A 60 -8.82 14.50 -13.04
CA GLU A 60 -7.85 13.42 -13.23
C GLU A 60 -6.47 13.76 -12.66
N LYS A 61 -5.98 14.98 -12.91
CA LYS A 61 -4.71 15.46 -12.33
C LYS A 61 -4.73 15.52 -10.80
N ILE A 62 -5.87 15.87 -10.21
CA ILE A 62 -6.01 15.89 -8.75
C ILE A 62 -6.02 14.46 -8.20
N GLU A 63 -6.78 13.55 -8.78
CA GLU A 63 -6.79 12.13 -8.38
C GLU A 63 -5.41 11.48 -8.50
N GLN A 64 -4.70 11.70 -9.61
CA GLN A 64 -3.34 11.19 -9.78
C GLN A 64 -2.36 11.75 -8.73
N LYS A 65 -2.48 13.05 -8.40
CA LYS A 65 -1.67 13.65 -7.34
C LYS A 65 -2.01 13.07 -5.97
N GLU A 66 -3.29 12.90 -5.67
CA GLU A 66 -3.74 12.31 -4.39
C GLU A 66 -3.23 10.88 -4.24
N GLN A 67 -3.40 10.04 -5.26
CA GLN A 67 -2.84 8.68 -5.29
C GLN A 67 -1.32 8.67 -5.13
N THR A 68 -0.62 9.61 -5.79
CA THR A 68 0.84 9.74 -5.67
C THR A 68 1.25 10.14 -4.26
N LEU A 69 0.49 11.03 -3.61
CA LEU A 69 0.75 11.46 -2.24
C LEU A 69 0.51 10.33 -1.24
N ILE A 70 -0.60 9.59 -1.37
CA ILE A 70 -0.89 8.40 -0.57
C ILE A 70 0.25 7.38 -0.74
N ARG A 71 0.61 7.08 -1.99
CA ARG A 71 1.69 6.13 -2.26
C ARG A 71 3.02 6.55 -1.65
N ARG A 72 3.38 7.84 -1.68
CA ARG A 72 4.59 8.35 -1.04
C ARG A 72 4.52 8.37 0.49
N ALA A 73 3.31 8.53 1.04
CA ALA A 73 3.10 8.53 2.49
C ALA A 73 3.18 7.11 3.08
N ASP A 74 2.70 6.10 2.35
CA ASP A 74 2.49 4.76 2.89
C ASP A 74 3.52 3.74 2.43
N TYR A 75 4.18 3.95 1.28
CA TYR A 75 5.11 2.97 0.70
C TYR A 75 6.57 3.43 0.80
N ASP A 76 7.47 2.46 0.96
CA ASP A 76 8.91 2.68 0.82
C ASP A 76 9.26 2.84 -0.66
N SER A 77 9.99 3.92 -0.99
CA SER A 77 10.26 4.32 -2.38
C SER A 77 11.20 3.36 -3.12
N LEU A 78 12.02 2.60 -2.41
CA LEU A 78 12.97 1.65 -2.98
C LEU A 78 12.34 0.29 -3.21
N THR A 79 11.58 -0.19 -2.23
CA THR A 79 11.09 -1.57 -2.17
C THR A 79 9.64 -1.73 -2.59
N ASN A 80 8.89 -0.61 -2.65
CA ASN A 80 7.47 -0.57 -3.05
C ASN A 80 6.54 -1.46 -2.20
N ILE A 81 6.95 -1.79 -0.98
CA ILE A 81 6.11 -2.34 0.09
C ILE A 81 5.80 -1.24 1.11
N TYR A 82 4.96 -1.49 2.10
CA TYR A 82 4.64 -0.46 3.10
C TYR A 82 5.89 0.04 3.82
N ASN A 83 5.98 1.35 4.06
CA ASN A 83 6.99 1.89 4.95
C ASN A 83 6.64 1.56 6.41
N ARG A 84 7.57 1.81 7.33
CA ARG A 84 7.41 1.51 8.75
C ARG A 84 6.10 2.06 9.33
N GLY A 85 5.77 3.32 9.04
CA GLY A 85 4.59 3.98 9.63
C GLY A 85 3.27 3.35 9.18
N ALA A 86 3.13 3.12 7.88
CA ALA A 86 1.95 2.48 7.31
C ALA A 86 1.83 1.01 7.75
N PHE A 87 2.95 0.27 7.75
CA PHE A 87 2.99 -1.11 8.21
C PHE A 87 2.54 -1.24 9.67
N GLU A 88 3.09 -0.42 10.58
CA GLU A 88 2.71 -0.39 11.99
C GLU A 88 1.23 -0.07 12.18
N GLY A 89 0.70 0.93 11.44
CA GLY A 89 -0.71 1.30 11.48
C GLY A 89 -1.62 0.15 11.07
N LEU A 90 -1.34 -0.47 9.91
CA LEU A 90 -2.12 -1.58 9.36
C LEU A 90 -2.09 -2.82 10.29
N VAL A 91 -0.92 -3.17 10.83
CA VAL A 91 -0.78 -4.28 11.77
C VAL A 91 -1.58 -4.01 13.04
N ASN A 92 -1.50 -2.80 13.62
CA ASN A 92 -2.30 -2.45 14.80
C ASN A 92 -3.80 -2.54 14.52
N ASP A 93 -4.26 -2.14 13.35
CA ASP A 93 -5.68 -2.22 13.00
C ASP A 93 -6.11 -3.68 12.82
N LYS A 94 -5.30 -4.51 12.18
CA LYS A 94 -5.58 -5.94 12.05
C LYS A 94 -5.55 -6.69 13.39
N LEU A 95 -4.64 -6.35 14.29
CA LEU A 95 -4.57 -6.94 15.64
C LEU A 95 -5.86 -6.66 16.45
N LYS A 96 -6.50 -5.50 16.27
CA LYS A 96 -7.80 -5.17 16.89
C LYS A 96 -8.96 -6.01 16.34
N GLU A 97 -8.86 -6.47 15.09
CA GLU A 97 -9.88 -7.28 14.42
C GLU A 97 -9.78 -8.76 14.78
N ILE A 98 -8.68 -9.20 15.42
CA ILE A 98 -8.49 -10.59 15.84
C ILE A 98 -9.47 -10.90 16.99
N ASN A 99 -10.33 -11.92 16.80
CA ASN A 99 -11.23 -12.42 17.83
C ASN A 99 -10.66 -13.75 18.39
N ASP A 100 -11.11 -14.88 17.85
CA ASP A 100 -10.69 -16.22 18.32
C ASP A 100 -9.49 -16.79 17.52
N ASN A 101 -9.05 -16.11 16.47
CA ASN A 101 -7.91 -16.51 15.64
C ASN A 101 -6.61 -15.95 16.20
N THR A 102 -5.50 -16.57 15.78
CA THR A 102 -4.15 -16.07 16.01
C THR A 102 -3.60 -15.43 14.74
N SER A 103 -2.57 -14.60 14.87
CA SER A 103 -1.81 -14.03 13.76
C SER A 103 -0.32 -14.31 13.93
N ALA A 104 0.44 -14.27 12.85
CA ALA A 104 1.89 -14.36 12.90
C ALA A 104 2.54 -13.05 12.48
N PHE A 105 3.58 -12.66 13.21
CA PHE A 105 4.46 -11.55 12.84
C PHE A 105 5.86 -12.09 12.60
N VAL A 106 6.42 -11.78 11.43
CA VAL A 106 7.75 -12.21 10.99
C VAL A 106 8.62 -10.98 10.85
N LEU A 107 9.74 -10.94 11.54
CA LEU A 107 10.77 -9.92 11.41
C LEU A 107 12.01 -10.51 10.79
N LEU A 108 12.42 -9.98 9.63
CA LEU A 108 13.59 -10.39 8.88
C LEU A 108 14.64 -9.27 8.90
N ASP A 109 15.90 -9.64 9.02
CA ASP A 109 17.04 -8.74 8.93
C ASP A 109 18.10 -9.35 8.01
N VAL A 110 18.65 -8.54 7.11
CA VAL A 110 19.65 -8.99 6.13
C VAL A 110 21.01 -9.13 6.82
N ASP A 111 21.51 -10.35 6.87
CA ASP A 111 22.78 -10.63 7.52
C ASP A 111 23.95 -9.90 6.83
N ASN A 112 24.73 -9.19 7.65
CA ASN A 112 25.93 -8.48 7.22
C ASN A 112 25.69 -7.46 6.08
N PHE A 113 24.50 -6.85 5.99
CA PHE A 113 24.13 -5.90 4.92
C PHE A 113 25.14 -4.76 4.76
N LYS A 114 25.71 -4.27 5.86
CA LYS A 114 26.79 -3.27 5.81
C LYS A 114 28.01 -3.77 5.04
N VAL A 115 28.42 -5.04 5.26
CA VAL A 115 29.56 -5.63 4.53
C VAL A 115 29.26 -5.74 3.04
N ILE A 116 28.03 -6.04 2.69
CA ILE A 116 27.59 -6.06 1.28
C ILE A 116 27.75 -4.66 0.66
N ASN A 117 27.24 -3.63 1.34
CA ASN A 117 27.38 -2.24 0.88
C ASN A 117 28.85 -1.81 0.76
N ASP A 118 29.66 -2.13 1.76
CA ASP A 118 31.08 -1.78 1.79
C ASP A 118 31.88 -2.49 0.68
N THR A 119 31.47 -3.70 0.28
CA THR A 119 32.15 -4.54 -0.73
C THR A 119 31.67 -4.26 -2.14
N PHE A 120 30.38 -4.13 -2.36
CA PHE A 120 29.74 -4.06 -3.68
C PHE A 120 29.14 -2.70 -4.02
N GLY A 121 29.15 -1.77 -3.05
CA GLY A 121 28.57 -0.43 -3.20
C GLY A 121 27.08 -0.38 -2.86
N HIS A 122 26.59 0.83 -2.54
CA HIS A 122 25.20 1.08 -2.15
C HIS A 122 24.19 0.72 -3.25
N GLU A 123 24.55 0.89 -4.53
CA GLU A 123 23.68 0.48 -5.63
C GLU A 123 23.36 -1.03 -5.63
N MET A 124 24.33 -1.85 -5.23
CA MET A 124 24.11 -3.29 -5.10
C MET A 124 23.23 -3.57 -3.88
N GLY A 125 23.45 -2.88 -2.76
CA GLY A 125 22.57 -2.97 -1.60
C GLY A 125 21.13 -2.62 -1.93
N ASP A 126 20.89 -1.56 -2.67
CA ASP A 126 19.55 -1.14 -3.12
C ASP A 126 18.87 -2.20 -4.01
N LYS A 127 19.62 -2.79 -4.95
CA LYS A 127 19.13 -3.89 -5.78
C LYS A 127 18.77 -5.12 -4.95
N ILE A 128 19.57 -5.43 -3.93
CA ILE A 128 19.31 -6.53 -3.00
C ILE A 128 18.03 -6.28 -2.20
N LEU A 129 17.85 -5.09 -1.63
CA LEU A 129 16.64 -4.74 -0.89
C LEU A 129 15.39 -4.82 -1.77
N SER A 130 15.50 -4.38 -3.04
CA SER A 130 14.41 -4.52 -4.02
C SER A 130 14.13 -5.97 -4.38
N LEU A 131 15.15 -6.81 -4.53
CA LEU A 131 15.02 -8.24 -4.79
C LEU A 131 14.34 -8.95 -3.61
N ILE A 132 14.73 -8.61 -2.37
CA ILE A 132 14.12 -9.16 -1.15
C ILE A 132 12.64 -8.84 -1.10
N SER A 133 12.26 -7.57 -1.30
CA SER A 133 10.85 -7.18 -1.26
C SER A 133 10.03 -7.88 -2.34
N PHE A 134 10.56 -8.03 -3.54
CA PHE A 134 9.93 -8.80 -4.62
C PHE A 134 9.74 -10.27 -4.23
N THR A 135 10.79 -10.90 -3.70
CA THR A 135 10.73 -12.32 -3.26
C THR A 135 9.71 -12.51 -2.13
N LEU A 136 9.62 -11.57 -1.19
CA LEU A 136 8.60 -11.60 -0.14
C LEU A 136 7.19 -11.47 -0.72
N GLN A 137 6.95 -10.54 -1.66
CA GLN A 137 5.65 -10.37 -2.31
C GLN A 137 5.20 -11.62 -3.08
N GLU A 138 6.11 -12.31 -3.76
CA GLU A 138 5.83 -13.56 -4.46
C GLU A 138 5.60 -14.76 -3.50
N SER A 139 6.17 -14.67 -2.30
CA SER A 139 6.13 -15.78 -1.34
C SER A 139 4.96 -15.69 -0.37
N PHE A 140 4.40 -14.51 -0.12
CA PHE A 140 3.30 -14.29 0.81
C PHE A 140 2.01 -13.93 0.07
N GLY A 141 0.85 -14.09 0.71
CA GLY A 141 -0.46 -13.93 0.09
C GLY A 141 -0.91 -12.47 -0.02
N GLU A 142 -1.97 -12.23 -0.81
CA GLU A 142 -2.58 -10.88 -0.97
C GLU A 142 -3.12 -10.29 0.34
N HIS A 143 -3.44 -11.14 1.31
CA HIS A 143 -3.97 -10.70 2.61
C HIS A 143 -2.87 -10.45 3.64
N ASP A 144 -1.64 -10.86 3.34
CA ASP A 144 -0.49 -10.64 4.20
C ASP A 144 0.01 -9.19 4.02
N ILE A 145 0.43 -8.58 5.11
CA ILE A 145 0.92 -7.19 5.10
C ILE A 145 2.44 -7.23 5.14
N LEU A 146 3.07 -6.62 4.15
CA LEU A 146 4.52 -6.56 4.03
C LEU A 146 5.00 -5.13 4.19
N GLY A 147 6.04 -4.92 5.00
CA GLY A 147 6.62 -3.60 5.24
C GLY A 147 8.12 -3.62 5.42
N ARG A 148 8.76 -2.51 5.06
CA ARG A 148 10.16 -2.24 5.41
C ARG A 148 10.20 -1.45 6.72
N VAL A 149 10.71 -2.10 7.77
CA VAL A 149 10.64 -1.58 9.16
C VAL A 149 11.89 -0.80 9.52
N GLY A 150 13.02 -1.11 8.86
CA GLY A 150 14.31 -0.48 9.06
C GLY A 150 15.10 -0.36 7.78
N GLY A 151 16.38 -0.06 7.85
CA GLY A 151 17.27 0.04 6.68
C GLY A 151 17.38 -1.27 5.90
N ASP A 152 17.60 -2.35 6.63
CA ASP A 152 17.77 -3.74 6.16
C ASP A 152 16.79 -4.71 6.84
N GLU A 153 15.76 -4.17 7.52
CA GLU A 153 14.74 -4.93 8.22
C GLU A 153 13.41 -4.93 7.48
N PHE A 154 12.80 -6.11 7.36
CA PHE A 154 11.50 -6.33 6.74
C PHE A 154 10.54 -6.98 7.73
N GLY A 155 9.28 -6.57 7.68
CA GLY A 155 8.19 -7.16 8.46
C GLY A 155 7.18 -7.84 7.54
N VAL A 156 6.68 -9.00 7.96
CA VAL A 156 5.50 -9.64 7.37
C VAL A 156 4.50 -9.91 8.48
N PHE A 157 3.26 -9.51 8.26
CA PHE A 157 2.17 -9.81 9.17
C PHE A 157 1.12 -10.64 8.45
N ILE A 158 0.80 -11.79 9.04
CA ILE A 158 -0.20 -12.76 8.56
C ILE A 158 -1.41 -12.64 9.49
N PRO A 159 -2.52 -12.02 9.03
CA PRO A 159 -3.64 -11.64 9.91
C PRO A 159 -4.42 -12.80 10.52
N SER A 160 -4.38 -13.97 9.90
CA SER A 160 -5.09 -15.15 10.39
C SER A 160 -4.30 -16.40 10.05
N ILE A 161 -3.88 -17.11 11.09
CA ILE A 161 -3.16 -18.37 10.95
C ILE A 161 -3.50 -19.28 12.14
N PRO A 162 -3.84 -20.56 11.92
CA PRO A 162 -3.89 -21.54 13.00
C PRO A 162 -2.52 -21.68 13.67
N GLU A 163 -2.49 -21.88 15.00
CA GLU A 163 -1.24 -22.00 15.75
C GLU A 163 -0.37 -23.18 15.23
N GLU A 164 -1.01 -24.27 14.82
CA GLU A 164 -0.38 -25.45 14.23
C GLU A 164 0.34 -25.18 12.89
N ASP A 165 -0.11 -24.13 12.16
CA ASP A 165 0.46 -23.75 10.87
C ASP A 165 1.69 -22.81 10.99
N LEU A 166 2.07 -22.43 12.21
CA LEU A 166 3.23 -21.56 12.41
C LEU A 166 4.53 -22.21 11.92
N SER A 167 4.62 -23.54 11.97
CA SER A 167 5.72 -24.29 11.38
C SER A 167 5.81 -24.11 9.87
N TYR A 168 4.69 -23.97 9.18
CA TYR A 168 4.63 -23.69 7.73
C TYR A 168 5.17 -22.30 7.40
N VAL A 169 4.90 -21.29 8.24
CA VAL A 169 5.49 -19.94 8.09
C VAL A 169 7.01 -20.03 8.21
N LYS A 170 7.49 -20.76 9.22
CA LYS A 170 8.94 -21.02 9.40
C LYS A 170 9.55 -21.67 8.17
N GLU A 171 8.95 -22.75 7.67
CA GLU A 171 9.44 -23.47 6.47
C GLU A 171 9.47 -22.55 5.24
N ARG A 172 8.45 -21.72 5.05
CA ARG A 172 8.40 -20.74 3.96
C ARG A 172 9.57 -19.77 4.01
N VAL A 173 9.82 -19.18 5.17
CA VAL A 173 10.94 -18.27 5.40
C VAL A 173 12.29 -18.95 5.19
N GLU A 174 12.46 -20.18 5.68
CA GLU A 174 13.68 -20.97 5.48
C GLU A 174 13.90 -21.30 4.00
N ASN A 175 12.84 -21.53 3.22
CA ASN A 175 12.93 -21.72 1.77
C ASN A 175 13.41 -20.46 1.06
N ILE A 176 12.89 -19.28 1.43
CA ILE A 176 13.37 -18.00 0.91
C ILE A 176 14.86 -17.83 1.22
N ASN A 177 15.26 -18.05 2.47
CA ASN A 177 16.65 -17.95 2.90
C ASN A 177 17.57 -18.88 2.10
N ARG A 178 17.16 -20.13 1.90
CA ARG A 178 17.89 -21.12 1.11
C ARG A 178 18.01 -20.71 -0.37
N GLN A 179 16.95 -20.19 -0.96
CA GLN A 179 16.95 -19.70 -2.33
C GLN A 179 17.91 -18.53 -2.53
N MET A 180 17.91 -17.57 -1.60
CA MET A 180 18.75 -16.37 -1.70
C MET A 180 20.19 -16.59 -1.24
N SER A 181 20.47 -17.62 -0.47
CA SER A 181 21.83 -17.98 -0.04
C SER A 181 22.73 -18.51 -1.18
N SER A 182 22.14 -18.85 -2.33
CA SER A 182 22.90 -19.29 -3.50
C SER A 182 23.30 -18.10 -4.37
N PRO A 183 24.62 -17.80 -4.48
CA PRO A 183 25.05 -16.68 -5.33
C PRO A 183 24.80 -16.98 -6.80
N ASN A 184 24.50 -15.95 -7.57
CA ASN A 184 24.37 -16.05 -9.02
C ASN A 184 25.17 -14.97 -9.73
N ALA A 185 25.12 -14.90 -11.07
CA ALA A 185 25.90 -13.94 -11.86
C ALA A 185 25.57 -12.46 -11.55
N SER A 186 24.42 -12.19 -10.95
CA SER A 186 23.92 -10.83 -10.69
C SER A 186 24.00 -10.42 -9.23
N PHE A 187 23.99 -11.38 -8.28
CA PHE A 187 23.89 -11.10 -6.84
C PHE A 187 24.82 -12.00 -6.03
N PRO A 188 25.46 -11.48 -4.95
CA PRO A 188 26.17 -12.27 -3.97
C PRO A 188 25.20 -13.17 -3.20
N ALA A 189 25.72 -14.11 -2.41
CA ALA A 189 24.91 -14.86 -1.45
C ALA A 189 24.31 -13.91 -0.41
N ILE A 190 23.01 -14.03 -0.19
CA ILE A 190 22.27 -13.21 0.79
C ILE A 190 21.62 -14.15 1.78
N THR A 191 21.79 -13.89 3.08
CA THR A 191 21.14 -14.64 4.15
C THR A 191 20.37 -13.70 5.06
N PHE A 192 19.38 -14.26 5.75
CA PHE A 192 18.55 -13.54 6.71
C PHE A 192 18.60 -14.22 8.06
N SER A 193 18.61 -13.41 9.09
CA SER A 193 18.18 -13.81 10.43
C SER A 193 16.71 -13.46 10.59
N VAL A 194 15.91 -14.37 11.11
CA VAL A 194 14.44 -14.19 11.17
C VAL A 194 13.90 -14.58 12.54
N GLY A 195 13.07 -13.69 13.10
CA GLY A 195 12.26 -13.95 14.26
C GLY A 195 10.78 -14.01 13.92
N ILE A 196 10.05 -14.95 14.49
CA ILE A 196 8.60 -15.11 14.31
C ILE A 196 7.93 -15.04 15.67
N SER A 197 6.85 -14.28 15.78
CA SER A 197 5.97 -14.29 16.95
C SER A 197 4.54 -14.68 16.57
N LEU A 198 3.91 -15.43 17.44
CA LEU A 198 2.46 -15.63 17.43
C LEU A 198 1.81 -14.51 18.22
N ASN A 199 0.69 -13.99 17.74
CA ASN A 199 0.01 -12.86 18.35
C ASN A 199 -1.47 -13.19 18.59
N PHE A 200 -2.02 -12.60 19.64
CA PHE A 200 -3.34 -12.90 20.17
C PHE A 200 -4.17 -11.63 20.28
N GLN A 201 -5.45 -11.81 20.60
CA GLN A 201 -6.34 -10.69 20.87
C GLN A 201 -5.79 -9.79 21.99
N GLY A 202 -5.75 -8.49 21.73
CA GLY A 202 -5.27 -7.49 22.68
C GLY A 202 -3.78 -7.13 22.55
N ASP A 203 -3.03 -7.87 21.72
CA ASP A 203 -1.66 -7.48 21.38
C ASP A 203 -1.63 -6.20 20.56
N THR A 204 -0.55 -5.45 20.68
CA THR A 204 -0.20 -4.31 19.84
C THR A 204 0.95 -4.65 18.91
N PHE A 205 1.18 -3.80 17.90
CA PHE A 205 2.39 -3.91 17.06
C PHE A 205 3.67 -4.00 17.90
N LYS A 206 3.75 -3.22 18.96
CA LYS A 206 4.92 -3.22 19.85
C LYS A 206 5.14 -4.57 20.53
N ASP A 207 4.07 -5.24 20.93
CA ASP A 207 4.15 -6.56 21.56
C ASP A 207 4.58 -7.61 20.55
N ALA A 208 3.96 -7.60 19.35
CA ALA A 208 4.30 -8.50 18.25
C ALA A 208 5.76 -8.32 17.81
N TYR A 209 6.15 -7.07 17.57
CA TYR A 209 7.52 -6.71 17.17
C TYR A 209 8.52 -7.12 18.24
N GLY A 210 8.28 -6.79 19.52
CA GLY A 210 9.22 -7.10 20.60
C GLY A 210 9.49 -8.60 20.73
N ARG A 211 8.44 -9.44 20.65
CA ARG A 211 8.61 -10.91 20.66
C ARG A 211 9.38 -11.43 19.45
N ALA A 212 9.10 -10.89 18.27
CA ALA A 212 9.82 -11.27 17.05
C ALA A 212 11.30 -10.80 17.11
N ASP A 213 11.56 -9.61 17.63
CA ASP A 213 12.92 -9.07 17.81
C ASP A 213 13.75 -9.90 18.78
N ASP A 214 13.18 -10.33 19.91
CA ASP A 214 13.83 -11.26 20.85
C ASP A 214 14.23 -12.58 20.16
N ALA A 215 13.35 -13.13 19.32
CA ALA A 215 13.63 -14.33 18.55
C ALA A 215 14.70 -14.09 17.48
N LEU A 216 14.65 -12.95 16.79
CA LEU A 216 15.63 -12.52 15.81
C LEU A 216 17.02 -12.32 16.44
N PHE A 217 17.09 -11.66 17.61
CA PHE A 217 18.32 -11.47 18.35
C PHE A 217 18.98 -12.78 18.73
N TYR A 218 18.18 -13.78 19.12
CA TYR A 218 18.69 -15.12 19.37
C TYR A 218 19.36 -15.71 18.13
N VAL A 219 18.73 -15.63 16.95
CA VAL A 219 19.31 -16.15 15.69
C VAL A 219 20.60 -15.43 15.36
N LYS A 220 20.63 -14.08 15.46
CA LYS A 220 21.83 -13.28 15.21
C LYS A 220 23.02 -13.67 16.13
N SER A 221 22.72 -13.99 17.39
CA SER A 221 23.74 -14.37 18.38
C SER A 221 24.22 -15.84 18.24
N HIS A 222 23.48 -16.69 17.52
CA HIS A 222 23.79 -18.11 17.36
C HIS A 222 24.24 -18.51 15.93
N GLY A 223 24.86 -17.57 15.21
CA GLY A 223 25.49 -17.86 13.92
C GLY A 223 24.77 -17.27 12.71
N ARG A 224 23.64 -16.58 12.89
CA ARG A 224 22.82 -15.99 11.82
C ARG A 224 22.23 -17.04 10.86
N CYS A 225 21.73 -16.59 9.71
CA CYS A 225 21.22 -17.46 8.64
C CYS A 225 20.24 -18.50 9.15
N GLY A 226 19.19 -18.08 9.82
CA GLY A 226 18.21 -19.00 10.43
C GLY A 226 16.90 -18.32 10.81
N CYS A 227 15.99 -19.12 11.32
CA CYS A 227 14.68 -18.69 11.72
C CYS A 227 14.31 -19.27 13.09
N ARG A 228 13.74 -18.44 13.98
CA ARG A 228 13.25 -18.86 15.29
C ARG A 228 11.86 -18.35 15.57
N ILE A 229 11.03 -19.20 16.15
CA ILE A 229 9.73 -18.82 16.70
C ILE A 229 9.94 -18.44 18.17
N TYR A 230 9.39 -17.29 18.58
CA TYR A 230 9.42 -16.84 19.97
C TYR A 230 8.74 -17.87 20.89
N GLY A 231 9.35 -18.16 22.04
CA GLY A 231 8.82 -19.13 23.00
C GLY A 231 9.03 -20.61 22.64
N SER A 232 9.54 -20.94 21.43
CA SER A 232 9.86 -22.31 21.10
C SER A 232 11.16 -22.78 21.81
N ASN A 233 11.09 -23.94 22.46
CA ASN A 233 12.25 -24.59 23.10
C ASN A 233 13.16 -25.32 22.12
N ASN A 234 12.85 -25.33 20.83
CA ASN A 234 13.64 -26.00 19.81
C ASN A 234 14.69 -25.05 19.22
N ALA A 235 15.94 -25.33 19.56
CA ALA A 235 17.12 -24.78 18.88
C ALA A 235 17.27 -25.45 17.50
#